data_13b9868198b4b623d0785d34a8dad1de
#
_entry.id   13b9868198b4b623d0785d34a8dad1de
#
_cell.length_a   1.000
_cell.length_b   1.000
_cell.length_c   1.000
_cell.angle_alpha   90.00
_cell.angle_beta   90.00
_cell.angle_gamma   90.00
#
_symmetry.space_group_name_H-M   'P 1'
#
loop_
_entity.id
_entity.type
_entity.pdbx_description
1 polymer ?
#
loop_
_entity_poly.entity_id
_entity_poly.type
_entity_poly.pdbx_seq_one_letter_code
_entity_poly.pdbx_strand_id
1 'polypeptide(L)'
;SNDSTQATSLAEDLEKERTSEVLTEAEDAVETESPARPRQTQVDLLKGSKWKYEDSGRDLGAEWREVDFDDADWDSGYSPLGYGDDDIATVIEFGPNEKRKHITSYFRAEFEVTEDLGETDSLASLRCDDGAIIYLNGKEVIRYNMPVGDIDYRELSLEMISGQEESIFISYSIDSKDIKKGRNVLAAEVHQRAGISSDLIFDLRFILTG
;
A
#
# COMPACT_ATOMS: atom_id res chain seq x y z
N SER A 1 44.07 64.99 33.37
CA SER A 1 43.49 63.80 34.08
C SER A 1 41.94 63.73 34.06
N ASN A 2 41.28 64.19 32.99
CA ASN A 2 39.84 64.14 32.84
C ASN A 2 39.39 63.34 31.61
N ASP A 3 40.34 62.75 30.88
CA ASP A 3 40.03 62.10 29.58
C ASP A 3 39.87 60.59 29.68
N SER A 4 40.37 59.96 30.75
CA SER A 4 40.29 58.48 30.89
C SER A 4 38.95 58.00 31.46
N THR A 5 38.20 58.83 32.18
CA THR A 5 36.98 58.48 32.86
C THR A 5 35.76 58.52 31.91
N GLN A 6 35.80 59.43 30.93
CA GLN A 6 34.73 59.51 29.93
C GLN A 6 34.74 58.32 28.88
N ALA A 7 35.92 57.82 28.55
CA ALA A 7 36.07 56.75 27.63
C ALA A 7 35.59 55.40 28.19
N THR A 8 35.71 55.21 29.52
CA THR A 8 35.27 53.98 30.17
C THR A 8 33.74 53.93 30.33
N SER A 9 33.10 55.09 30.58
CA SER A 9 31.63 55.18 30.69
C SER A 9 30.91 54.93 29.35
N LEU A 10 31.47 55.42 28.23
CA LEU A 10 30.90 55.21 26.90
C LEU A 10 31.05 53.75 26.41
N ALA A 11 32.10 53.05 26.83
CA ALA A 11 32.27 51.63 26.50
C ALA A 11 31.29 50.73 27.26
N GLU A 12 30.99 51.03 28.51
CA GLU A 12 30.03 50.26 29.30
C GLU A 12 28.58 50.46 28.84
N ASP A 13 28.22 51.63 28.36
CA ASP A 13 26.89 51.91 27.81
C ASP A 13 26.68 51.23 26.43
N LEU A 14 27.69 51.17 25.60
CA LEU A 14 27.66 50.47 24.31
C LEU A 14 27.59 48.93 24.46
N GLU A 15 28.20 48.39 25.52
CA GLU A 15 28.11 46.96 25.80
C GLU A 15 26.73 46.57 26.36
N LYS A 16 26.08 47.45 27.11
CA LYS A 16 24.72 47.23 27.60
C LYS A 16 23.66 47.30 26.50
N GLU A 17 23.79 48.21 25.53
CA GLU A 17 22.89 48.25 24.38
C GLU A 17 23.04 47.00 23.49
N ARG A 18 24.30 46.57 23.25
CA ARG A 18 24.55 45.35 22.44
C ARG A 18 24.00 44.06 23.08
N THR A 19 24.06 43.94 24.40
CA THR A 19 23.50 42.77 25.11
C THR A 19 21.97 42.81 25.19
N SER A 20 21.34 44.00 25.15
CA SER A 20 19.90 44.16 25.12
C SER A 20 19.32 43.83 23.74
N GLU A 21 20.00 44.22 22.65
CA GLU A 21 19.54 43.86 21.27
C GLU A 21 19.72 42.40 20.95
N VAL A 22 20.77 41.74 21.45
CA VAL A 22 20.98 40.30 21.23
C VAL A 22 20.00 39.41 22.00
N LEU A 23 19.44 39.91 23.11
CA LEU A 23 18.45 39.18 23.91
C LEU A 23 17.01 39.34 23.42
N THR A 24 16.71 40.37 22.59
CA THR A 24 15.39 40.54 21.97
C THR A 24 15.23 39.83 20.65
N GLU A 25 16.31 39.43 19.94
CA GLU A 25 16.22 38.66 18.71
C GLU A 25 16.19 37.14 18.93
N ALA A 26 16.38 36.64 20.14
CA ALA A 26 16.43 35.20 20.45
C ALA A 26 15.10 34.63 21.00
N GLU A 27 14.07 35.47 21.22
CA GLU A 27 12.79 35.00 21.78
C GLU A 27 11.67 34.75 20.75
N ASP A 28 11.91 34.96 19.44
CA ASP A 28 10.85 34.90 18.43
C ASP A 28 11.01 33.76 17.40
N ALA A 29 11.53 32.62 17.80
CA ALA A 29 11.52 31.41 16.93
C ALA A 29 11.57 30.12 17.74
N VAL A 30 10.72 29.96 18.73
CA VAL A 30 10.30 28.64 19.17
C VAL A 30 8.89 28.43 18.61
N GLU A 31 8.80 28.10 17.35
CA GLU A 31 7.65 27.38 16.83
C GLU A 31 7.54 26.08 17.63
N THR A 32 6.68 26.08 18.65
CA THR A 32 6.27 24.84 19.30
C THR A 32 5.53 24.04 18.26
N GLU A 33 6.25 23.09 17.62
CA GLU A 33 5.58 22.03 16.88
C GLU A 33 4.52 21.44 17.82
N SER A 34 3.26 21.68 17.46
CA SER A 34 2.14 21.04 18.14
C SER A 34 2.42 19.54 18.10
N PRO A 35 2.32 18.80 19.22
CA PRO A 35 2.58 17.37 19.20
C PRO A 35 1.71 16.75 18.12
N ALA A 36 2.36 16.10 17.14
CA ALA A 36 1.68 15.44 16.06
C ALA A 36 0.60 14.54 16.66
N ARG A 37 -0.64 14.71 16.23
CA ARG A 37 -1.73 13.82 16.66
C ARG A 37 -1.31 12.40 16.34
N PRO A 38 -1.54 11.42 17.23
CA PRO A 38 -1.27 10.03 16.90
C PRO A 38 -2.06 9.68 15.64
N ARG A 39 -1.34 9.20 14.62
CA ARG A 39 -1.95 8.74 13.36
C ARG A 39 -2.94 7.64 13.68
N GLN A 40 -4.19 7.81 13.27
CA GLN A 40 -5.23 6.79 13.42
C GLN A 40 -5.28 5.92 12.18
N THR A 41 -5.30 4.61 12.37
CA THR A 41 -5.57 3.67 11.28
C THR A 41 -7.00 3.87 10.81
N GLN A 42 -7.19 4.25 9.54
CA GLN A 42 -8.51 4.43 8.94
C GLN A 42 -8.98 3.15 8.22
N VAL A 43 -8.05 2.42 7.64
CA VAL A 43 -8.31 1.14 6.97
C VAL A 43 -7.23 0.14 7.38
N ASP A 44 -7.64 -1.08 7.64
CA ASP A 44 -6.78 -2.14 8.10
C ASP A 44 -7.23 -3.47 7.47
N LEU A 45 -6.69 -3.77 6.29
CA LEU A 45 -6.81 -5.07 5.63
C LEU A 45 -5.55 -5.87 5.94
N LEU A 46 -5.49 -6.46 7.12
CA LEU A 46 -4.36 -7.29 7.58
C LEU A 46 -4.50 -8.75 7.16
N LYS A 47 -3.58 -9.58 7.64
CA LYS A 47 -3.64 -11.02 7.49
C LYS A 47 -5.02 -11.55 7.93
N GLY A 48 -5.64 -12.36 7.09
CA GLY A 48 -6.97 -12.90 7.34
C GLY A 48 -8.11 -11.97 6.94
N SER A 49 -7.84 -10.91 6.15
CA SER A 49 -8.91 -10.11 5.55
C SER A 49 -9.72 -10.92 4.55
N LYS A 50 -11.01 -10.58 4.45
CA LYS A 50 -11.93 -11.26 3.56
C LYS A 50 -11.85 -10.67 2.16
N TRP A 51 -11.70 -11.56 1.17
CA TRP A 51 -11.67 -11.24 -0.25
C TRP A 51 -12.78 -11.99 -0.97
N LYS A 52 -13.33 -11.39 -2.01
CA LYS A 52 -14.06 -12.10 -3.06
C LYS A 52 -13.07 -12.61 -4.08
N TYR A 53 -13.36 -13.74 -4.72
CA TYR A 53 -12.49 -14.31 -5.73
C TYR A 53 -13.26 -14.98 -6.86
N GLU A 54 -12.61 -15.01 -8.04
CA GLU A 54 -13.06 -15.69 -9.25
C GLU A 54 -11.90 -16.54 -9.77
N ASP A 55 -12.07 -17.85 -9.76
CA ASP A 55 -11.04 -18.84 -10.03
C ASP A 55 -11.40 -19.81 -11.17
N SER A 56 -12.47 -19.51 -11.93
CA SER A 56 -12.92 -20.36 -13.04
C SER A 56 -12.01 -20.30 -14.29
N GLY A 57 -11.02 -19.40 -14.29
CA GLY A 57 -10.08 -19.22 -15.42
C GLY A 57 -10.68 -18.55 -16.65
N ARG A 58 -11.82 -17.89 -16.53
CA ARG A 58 -12.46 -17.15 -17.62
C ARG A 58 -11.84 -15.78 -17.81
N ASP A 59 -11.97 -15.24 -19.02
CA ASP A 59 -11.62 -13.86 -19.32
C ASP A 59 -12.69 -12.92 -18.77
N LEU A 60 -12.30 -12.00 -17.90
CA LEU A 60 -13.20 -10.98 -17.31
C LEU A 60 -13.09 -9.62 -18.01
N GLY A 61 -12.20 -9.50 -19.02
CA GLY A 61 -11.90 -8.20 -19.64
C GLY A 61 -11.27 -7.23 -18.64
N ALA A 62 -11.74 -5.97 -18.63
CA ALA A 62 -11.19 -4.93 -17.76
C ALA A 62 -12.17 -4.42 -16.68
N GLU A 63 -13.45 -4.69 -16.84
CA GLU A 63 -14.51 -4.09 -16.01
C GLU A 63 -14.51 -4.58 -14.57
N TRP A 64 -14.00 -5.78 -14.33
CA TRP A 64 -13.94 -6.38 -13.00
C TRP A 64 -13.12 -5.58 -11.96
N ARG A 65 -12.24 -4.69 -12.41
CA ARG A 65 -11.41 -3.83 -11.53
C ARG A 65 -12.14 -2.57 -11.07
N GLU A 66 -13.26 -2.23 -11.70
CA GLU A 66 -13.99 -1.00 -11.42
C GLU A 66 -14.79 -1.08 -10.11
N VAL A 67 -15.02 0.08 -9.48
CA VAL A 67 -15.73 0.16 -8.20
C VAL A 67 -17.16 -0.38 -8.30
N ASP A 68 -17.84 -0.13 -9.43
CA ASP A 68 -19.24 -0.45 -9.62
C ASP A 68 -19.46 -1.83 -10.29
N PHE A 69 -18.41 -2.62 -10.44
CA PHE A 69 -18.53 -3.97 -10.97
C PHE A 69 -19.37 -4.85 -10.03
N ASP A 70 -20.31 -5.61 -10.60
CA ASP A 70 -21.13 -6.56 -9.83
C ASP A 70 -20.38 -7.88 -9.64
N ASP A 71 -19.89 -8.08 -8.43
CA ASP A 71 -19.21 -9.29 -7.97
C ASP A 71 -20.05 -10.13 -7.02
N ALA A 72 -21.39 -9.99 -7.07
CA ALA A 72 -22.32 -10.70 -6.15
C ALA A 72 -22.20 -12.22 -6.26
N ASP A 73 -21.93 -12.73 -7.47
CA ASP A 73 -21.79 -14.17 -7.76
C ASP A 73 -20.37 -14.73 -7.48
N TRP A 74 -19.43 -13.88 -7.05
CA TRP A 74 -18.09 -14.34 -6.72
C TRP A 74 -18.08 -15.06 -5.37
N ASP A 75 -17.26 -16.09 -5.26
CA ASP A 75 -17.00 -16.73 -3.97
C ASP A 75 -16.24 -15.78 -3.03
N SER A 76 -16.13 -16.14 -1.76
CA SER A 76 -15.40 -15.34 -0.80
C SER A 76 -14.67 -16.17 0.24
N GLY A 77 -13.49 -15.70 0.64
CA GLY A 77 -12.65 -16.37 1.62
C GLY A 77 -11.70 -15.41 2.32
N TYR A 78 -10.93 -15.94 3.24
CA TYR A 78 -9.94 -15.18 4.01
C TYR A 78 -8.53 -15.42 3.49
N SER A 79 -7.70 -14.36 3.46
CA SER A 79 -6.29 -14.47 3.05
C SER A 79 -5.44 -15.22 4.09
N PRO A 80 -4.39 -15.94 3.65
CA PRO A 80 -3.96 -16.19 2.28
C PRO A 80 -4.94 -17.06 1.49
N LEU A 81 -5.20 -16.69 0.22
CA LEU A 81 -5.98 -17.48 -0.71
C LEU A 81 -5.04 -18.14 -1.73
N GLY A 82 -5.36 -19.37 -2.14
CA GLY A 82 -4.53 -20.09 -3.10
C GLY A 82 -4.71 -21.59 -3.02
N TYR A 83 -3.69 -22.32 -3.41
CA TYR A 83 -3.61 -23.78 -3.31
C TYR A 83 -2.14 -24.23 -3.27
N GLY A 84 -1.89 -25.43 -2.75
CA GLY A 84 -0.58 -26.08 -2.78
C GLY A 84 0.27 -25.89 -1.53
N ASP A 85 0.03 -24.88 -0.72
CA ASP A 85 0.77 -24.57 0.50
C ASP A 85 -0.01 -24.86 1.78
N ASP A 86 0.73 -25.15 2.85
CA ASP A 86 0.16 -25.52 4.15
C ASP A 86 -0.48 -24.33 4.90
N ASP A 87 -0.10 -23.08 4.59
CA ASP A 87 -0.57 -21.88 5.29
C ASP A 87 -1.73 -21.16 4.57
N ILE A 88 -2.29 -21.75 3.52
CA ILE A 88 -3.49 -21.27 2.83
C ILE A 88 -4.70 -21.32 3.77
N ALA A 89 -5.38 -20.18 3.94
CA ALA A 89 -6.60 -20.09 4.73
C ALA A 89 -7.84 -20.41 3.89
N THR A 90 -7.83 -20.04 2.61
CA THR A 90 -8.90 -20.34 1.65
C THR A 90 -8.32 -21.00 0.42
N VAL A 91 -8.71 -22.26 0.21
CA VAL A 91 -8.32 -23.00 -1.01
C VAL A 91 -9.24 -22.59 -2.16
N ILE A 92 -8.63 -22.16 -3.26
CA ILE A 92 -9.33 -21.83 -4.51
C ILE A 92 -9.15 -22.93 -5.55
N GLU A 93 -10.02 -22.94 -6.56
CA GLU A 93 -9.95 -23.93 -7.64
C GLU A 93 -8.90 -23.54 -8.68
N PHE A 94 -8.23 -24.53 -9.25
CA PHE A 94 -7.26 -24.35 -10.32
C PHE A 94 -7.73 -24.95 -11.65
N GLY A 95 -8.97 -25.38 -11.72
CA GLY A 95 -9.54 -26.04 -12.88
C GLY A 95 -9.48 -27.57 -12.83
N PRO A 96 -10.10 -28.27 -13.80
CA PRO A 96 -10.31 -29.72 -13.76
C PRO A 96 -9.08 -30.55 -14.07
N ASN A 97 -7.94 -29.93 -14.42
CA ASN A 97 -6.77 -30.63 -14.92
C ASN A 97 -5.49 -30.07 -14.30
N GLU A 98 -4.88 -30.82 -13.40
CA GLU A 98 -3.63 -30.49 -12.72
C GLU A 98 -2.43 -30.16 -13.65
N LYS A 99 -2.47 -30.65 -14.90
CA LYS A 99 -1.45 -30.37 -15.92
C LYS A 99 -1.80 -29.20 -16.84
N ARG A 100 -2.93 -28.58 -16.63
CA ARG A 100 -3.45 -27.43 -17.38
C ARG A 100 -4.33 -26.58 -16.48
N LYS A 101 -3.72 -26.09 -15.42
CA LYS A 101 -4.37 -25.19 -14.44
C LYS A 101 -4.69 -23.85 -15.09
N HIS A 102 -5.64 -23.13 -14.51
CA HIS A 102 -5.91 -21.75 -14.86
C HIS A 102 -4.67 -20.89 -14.64
N ILE A 103 -4.41 -19.97 -15.55
CA ILE A 103 -3.24 -19.08 -15.45
C ILE A 103 -3.55 -17.95 -14.49
N THR A 104 -4.78 -17.44 -14.50
CA THR A 104 -5.15 -16.24 -13.74
C THR A 104 -6.31 -16.53 -12.79
N SER A 105 -6.16 -16.03 -11.57
CA SER A 105 -7.21 -15.91 -10.57
C SER A 105 -7.39 -14.44 -10.19
N TYR A 106 -8.64 -14.04 -9.91
CA TYR A 106 -9.00 -12.66 -9.63
C TYR A 106 -9.53 -12.50 -8.21
N PHE A 107 -9.19 -11.38 -7.59
CA PHE A 107 -9.54 -11.09 -6.20
C PHE A 107 -10.03 -9.66 -6.06
N ARG A 108 -11.01 -9.43 -5.17
CA ARG A 108 -11.56 -8.09 -4.89
C ARG A 108 -11.83 -7.94 -3.40
N ALA A 109 -11.49 -6.77 -2.87
CA ALA A 109 -11.87 -6.37 -1.51
C ALA A 109 -12.34 -4.92 -1.50
N GLU A 110 -13.46 -4.67 -0.84
CA GLU A 110 -14.00 -3.33 -0.64
C GLU A 110 -13.57 -2.79 0.73
N PHE A 111 -13.33 -1.48 0.78
CA PHE A 111 -13.12 -0.77 2.03
C PHE A 111 -13.72 0.62 1.98
N GLU A 112 -14.03 1.16 3.15
CA GLU A 112 -14.67 2.47 3.30
C GLU A 112 -13.70 3.45 3.95
N VAL A 113 -13.59 4.65 3.41
CA VAL A 113 -12.84 5.78 4.00
C VAL A 113 -13.84 6.81 4.48
N THR A 114 -13.94 7.01 5.79
CA THR A 114 -14.99 7.84 6.40
C THR A 114 -14.63 9.31 6.50
N GLU A 115 -13.35 9.64 6.51
CA GLU A 115 -12.85 11.01 6.67
C GLU A 115 -12.10 11.48 5.43
N ASP A 116 -11.93 12.79 5.27
CA ASP A 116 -11.10 13.32 4.21
C ASP A 116 -9.62 13.04 4.54
N LEU A 117 -8.93 12.45 3.58
CA LEU A 117 -7.51 12.15 3.68
C LEU A 117 -6.71 13.43 3.53
N GLY A 118 -6.02 13.85 4.61
CA GLY A 118 -4.98 14.86 4.54
C GLY A 118 -3.66 14.25 4.03
N GLU A 119 -2.57 14.57 4.71
CA GLU A 119 -1.31 13.83 4.54
C GLU A 119 -1.47 12.44 5.18
N THR A 120 -1.59 11.43 4.34
CA THR A 120 -1.90 10.07 4.73
C THR A 120 -0.85 9.13 4.16
N ASP A 121 -0.29 8.28 5.02
CA ASP A 121 0.55 7.18 4.57
C ASP A 121 -0.33 5.98 4.23
N SER A 122 -0.12 5.40 3.05
CA SER A 122 -0.73 4.14 2.67
C SER A 122 0.32 3.13 2.25
N LEU A 123 0.22 1.94 2.82
CA LEU A 123 1.16 0.87 2.64
C LEU A 123 0.43 -0.40 2.22
N ALA A 124 0.82 -0.96 1.08
CA ALA A 124 0.42 -2.29 0.66
C ALA A 124 1.59 -3.26 0.84
N SER A 125 1.34 -4.44 1.38
CA SER A 125 2.33 -5.51 1.49
C SER A 125 1.78 -6.75 0.81
N LEU A 126 2.41 -7.13 -0.30
CA LEU A 126 2.00 -8.22 -1.18
C LEU A 126 2.89 -9.44 -0.99
N ARG A 127 2.28 -10.59 -0.78
CA ARG A 127 2.86 -11.92 -0.96
C ARG A 127 2.08 -12.62 -2.06
N CYS A 128 2.74 -12.98 -3.15
CA CYS A 128 2.10 -13.72 -4.22
C CYS A 128 3.09 -14.65 -4.94
N ASP A 129 2.55 -15.73 -5.47
CA ASP A 129 3.19 -16.71 -6.32
C ASP A 129 2.30 -16.94 -7.55
N ASP A 130 2.78 -16.64 -8.80
CA ASP A 130 4.10 -16.09 -9.18
C ASP A 130 4.10 -14.57 -9.42
N GLY A 131 3.12 -14.02 -10.14
CA GLY A 131 3.02 -12.62 -10.50
C GLY A 131 1.66 -12.02 -10.20
N ALA A 132 1.60 -10.71 -9.99
CA ALA A 132 0.35 -10.02 -9.74
C ALA A 132 0.30 -8.59 -10.28
N ILE A 133 -0.91 -8.13 -10.58
CA ILE A 133 -1.21 -6.72 -10.79
C ILE A 133 -2.32 -6.33 -9.82
N ILE A 134 -2.10 -5.23 -9.08
CA ILE A 134 -3.06 -4.71 -8.11
C ILE A 134 -3.61 -3.39 -8.62
N TYR A 135 -4.90 -3.24 -8.53
CA TYR A 135 -5.64 -2.06 -8.92
C TYR A 135 -6.34 -1.44 -7.71
N LEU A 136 -6.32 -0.13 -7.63
CA LEU A 136 -7.12 0.64 -6.68
C LEU A 136 -8.13 1.48 -7.48
N ASN A 137 -9.41 1.21 -7.30
CA ASN A 137 -10.49 1.89 -8.01
C ASN A 137 -10.34 1.85 -9.56
N GLY A 138 -9.93 0.71 -10.10
CA GLY A 138 -9.69 0.50 -11.54
C GLY A 138 -8.30 0.93 -12.04
N LYS A 139 -7.54 1.71 -11.26
CA LYS A 139 -6.21 2.19 -11.61
C LYS A 139 -5.14 1.22 -11.12
N GLU A 140 -4.21 0.79 -11.99
CA GLU A 140 -3.05 0.00 -11.59
C GLU A 140 -2.17 0.78 -10.62
N VAL A 141 -1.84 0.15 -9.48
CA VAL A 141 -0.99 0.73 -8.42
C VAL A 141 0.22 -0.15 -8.09
N ILE A 142 0.17 -1.45 -8.37
CA ILE A 142 1.29 -2.37 -8.20
C ILE A 142 1.33 -3.31 -9.39
N ARG A 143 2.53 -3.54 -9.91
CA ARG A 143 2.84 -4.61 -10.87
C ARG A 143 4.05 -5.37 -10.37
N TYR A 144 3.85 -6.62 -10.02
CA TYR A 144 4.88 -7.50 -9.52
C TYR A 144 5.05 -8.70 -10.45
N ASN A 145 6.28 -8.92 -10.91
CA ASN A 145 6.68 -10.07 -11.74
C ASN A 145 5.81 -10.30 -13.00
N MET A 146 5.27 -9.21 -13.57
CA MET A 146 4.43 -9.25 -14.78
C MET A 146 5.04 -8.41 -15.90
N PRO A 147 4.84 -8.80 -17.18
CA PRO A 147 5.25 -8.01 -18.33
C PRO A 147 4.67 -6.59 -18.30
N VAL A 148 5.34 -5.63 -18.95
CA VAL A 148 4.84 -4.27 -19.14
C VAL A 148 3.77 -4.23 -20.22
N GLY A 149 2.82 -3.28 -20.12
CA GLY A 149 1.74 -3.09 -21.09
C GLY A 149 0.45 -3.80 -20.69
N ASP A 150 -0.44 -3.94 -21.67
CA ASP A 150 -1.73 -4.61 -21.48
C ASP A 150 -1.52 -6.10 -21.24
N ILE A 151 -2.30 -6.67 -20.34
CA ILE A 151 -2.20 -8.08 -19.93
C ILE A 151 -3.45 -8.83 -20.38
N ASP A 152 -3.24 -9.96 -21.03
CA ASP A 152 -4.27 -10.95 -21.33
C ASP A 152 -4.43 -11.92 -20.13
N TYR A 153 -5.63 -12.43 -19.91
CA TYR A 153 -5.90 -13.38 -18.82
C TYR A 153 -5.09 -14.70 -18.90
N ARG A 154 -4.41 -14.97 -20.01
CA ARG A 154 -3.49 -16.09 -20.20
C ARG A 154 -2.02 -15.67 -20.16
N GLU A 155 -1.75 -14.40 -19.93
CA GLU A 155 -0.37 -13.94 -19.82
C GLU A 155 0.31 -14.62 -18.63
N LEU A 156 1.52 -15.09 -18.85
CA LEU A 156 2.31 -15.75 -17.81
C LEU A 156 3.13 -14.71 -17.05
N SER A 157 3.42 -14.97 -15.77
CA SER A 157 4.40 -14.18 -15.02
C SER A 157 5.77 -14.26 -15.70
N LEU A 158 6.66 -13.30 -15.41
CA LEU A 158 7.99 -13.24 -16.01
C LEU A 158 8.89 -14.38 -15.54
N GLU A 159 8.86 -14.65 -14.23
CA GLU A 159 9.71 -15.66 -13.61
C GLU A 159 8.90 -16.51 -12.64
N MET A 160 9.40 -17.68 -12.32
CA MET A 160 8.85 -18.55 -11.27
C MET A 160 9.35 -18.04 -9.93
N ILE A 161 8.46 -17.85 -8.99
CA ILE A 161 8.80 -17.63 -7.58
C ILE A 161 8.89 -18.99 -6.92
N SER A 162 9.85 -19.23 -6.04
CA SER A 162 10.01 -20.55 -5.42
C SER A 162 10.72 -20.51 -4.07
N GLY A 163 10.41 -21.46 -3.21
CA GLY A 163 11.08 -21.68 -1.94
C GLY A 163 10.91 -20.53 -0.95
N GLN A 164 11.99 -19.92 -0.48
CA GLN A 164 11.91 -18.85 0.52
C GLN A 164 11.27 -17.58 -0.01
N GLU A 165 11.33 -17.32 -1.31
CA GLU A 165 10.76 -16.12 -1.94
C GLU A 165 9.24 -16.10 -1.85
N GLU A 166 8.56 -17.24 -1.89
CA GLU A 166 7.10 -17.39 -1.74
C GLU A 166 6.58 -16.91 -0.37
N SER A 167 7.46 -16.83 0.63
CA SER A 167 7.10 -16.37 1.98
C SER A 167 7.33 -14.88 2.21
N ILE A 168 7.89 -14.15 1.26
CA ILE A 168 8.30 -12.76 1.42
C ILE A 168 7.15 -11.82 1.11
N PHE A 169 6.90 -10.87 2.01
CA PHE A 169 6.04 -9.72 1.75
C PHE A 169 6.85 -8.56 1.18
N ILE A 170 6.45 -8.10 0.00
CA ILE A 170 7.03 -6.92 -0.64
C ILE A 170 6.13 -5.73 -0.35
N SER A 171 6.71 -4.63 0.14
CA SER A 171 5.97 -3.45 0.55
C SER A 171 5.99 -2.36 -0.52
N TYR A 172 4.84 -1.75 -0.75
CA TYR A 172 4.61 -0.68 -1.72
C TYR A 172 3.90 0.49 -1.04
N SER A 173 4.38 1.71 -1.29
CA SER A 173 3.63 2.92 -0.95
C SER A 173 2.61 3.19 -2.06
N ILE A 174 1.35 3.39 -1.67
CA ILE A 174 0.27 3.77 -2.60
C ILE A 174 0.03 5.27 -2.43
N ASP A 175 -0.11 6.00 -3.52
CA ASP A 175 -0.39 7.43 -3.48
C ASP A 175 -1.80 7.68 -2.93
N SER A 176 -1.92 8.41 -1.82
CA SER A 176 -3.20 8.67 -1.16
C SER A 176 -4.20 9.42 -2.04
N LYS A 177 -3.75 10.13 -3.08
CA LYS A 177 -4.65 10.78 -4.06
C LYS A 177 -5.50 9.80 -4.86
N ASP A 178 -5.11 8.52 -4.94
CA ASP A 178 -5.84 7.47 -5.63
C ASP A 178 -6.94 6.86 -4.75
N ILE A 179 -6.94 7.18 -3.45
CA ILE A 179 -7.92 6.75 -2.46
C ILE A 179 -9.02 7.81 -2.36
N LYS A 180 -10.27 7.40 -2.40
CA LYS A 180 -11.43 8.29 -2.34
C LYS A 180 -12.10 8.21 -0.98
N LYS A 181 -12.71 9.33 -0.54
CA LYS A 181 -13.68 9.27 0.56
C LYS A 181 -14.88 8.43 0.13
N GLY A 182 -15.38 7.59 1.02
CA GLY A 182 -16.43 6.61 0.74
C GLY A 182 -15.84 5.27 0.29
N ARG A 183 -16.59 4.58 -0.55
CA ARG A 183 -16.28 3.24 -1.05
C ARG A 183 -15.06 3.23 -1.97
N ASN A 184 -14.14 2.32 -1.69
CA ASN A 184 -12.98 2.01 -2.51
C ASN A 184 -12.91 0.50 -2.75
N VAL A 185 -12.20 0.11 -3.82
CA VAL A 185 -11.98 -1.29 -4.17
C VAL A 185 -10.50 -1.52 -4.45
N LEU A 186 -9.93 -2.50 -3.78
CA LEU A 186 -8.70 -3.17 -4.19
C LEU A 186 -9.07 -4.38 -5.03
N ALA A 187 -8.53 -4.45 -6.25
CA ALA A 187 -8.70 -5.58 -7.13
C ALA A 187 -7.33 -6.13 -7.51
N ALA A 188 -7.20 -7.45 -7.64
CA ALA A 188 -5.95 -8.11 -7.97
C ALA A 188 -6.17 -9.21 -9.00
N GLU A 189 -5.28 -9.33 -9.96
CA GLU A 189 -5.10 -10.53 -10.77
C GLU A 189 -3.75 -11.16 -10.43
N VAL A 190 -3.77 -12.48 -10.19
CA VAL A 190 -2.58 -13.27 -9.89
C VAL A 190 -2.37 -14.26 -11.03
N HIS A 191 -1.16 -14.25 -11.58
CA HIS A 191 -0.79 -14.99 -12.77
C HIS A 191 0.28 -16.03 -12.47
N GLN A 192 0.04 -17.24 -12.92
CA GLN A 192 0.99 -18.33 -12.86
C GLN A 192 2.11 -18.19 -13.90
N ARG A 193 3.30 -18.70 -13.57
CA ARG A 193 4.40 -18.86 -14.55
C ARG A 193 4.13 -19.99 -15.54
N ALA A 194 3.36 -20.99 -15.12
CA ALA A 194 3.02 -22.13 -15.96
C ALA A 194 1.72 -22.79 -15.47
N GLY A 195 0.94 -23.34 -16.40
CA GLY A 195 -0.28 -24.12 -16.07
C GLY A 195 -0.02 -25.46 -15.37
N ILE A 196 1.22 -25.75 -15.00
CA ILE A 196 1.63 -26.94 -14.24
C ILE A 196 2.21 -26.58 -12.86
N SER A 197 2.17 -25.30 -12.47
CA SER A 197 2.65 -24.86 -11.15
C SER A 197 1.98 -25.66 -10.04
N SER A 198 2.72 -26.01 -8.98
CA SER A 198 2.20 -26.81 -7.85
C SER A 198 1.23 -26.04 -7.00
N ASP A 199 1.45 -24.74 -6.89
CA ASP A 199 0.90 -23.81 -5.91
C ASP A 199 0.51 -22.47 -6.51
N LEU A 200 -0.22 -21.71 -5.76
CA LEU A 200 -0.55 -20.30 -5.96
C LEU A 200 -0.84 -19.69 -4.59
N ILE A 201 -0.28 -18.52 -4.34
CA ILE A 201 -0.56 -17.74 -3.12
C ILE A 201 -0.94 -16.32 -3.50
N PHE A 202 -1.96 -15.81 -2.79
CA PHE A 202 -2.30 -14.40 -2.74
C PHE A 202 -2.58 -13.97 -1.30
N ASP A 203 -1.77 -13.05 -0.79
CA ASP A 203 -2.01 -12.36 0.49
C ASP A 203 -1.62 -10.88 0.33
N LEU A 204 -2.60 -10.00 0.29
CA LEU A 204 -2.41 -8.56 0.23
C LEU A 204 -2.91 -7.93 1.52
N ARG A 205 -2.02 -7.20 2.19
CA ARG A 205 -2.30 -6.40 3.36
C ARG A 205 -2.26 -4.93 2.96
N PHE A 206 -3.23 -4.17 3.40
CA PHE A 206 -3.30 -2.75 3.09
C PHE A 206 -3.63 -1.97 4.36
N ILE A 207 -2.81 -0.97 4.66
CA ILE A 207 -2.95 -0.09 5.82
C ILE A 207 -3.00 1.35 5.34
N LEU A 208 -3.98 2.08 5.84
CA LEU A 208 -4.15 3.51 5.62
C LEU A 208 -4.16 4.21 6.98
N THR A 209 -3.18 5.10 7.19
CA THR A 209 -3.04 5.85 8.45
C THR A 209 -3.02 7.35 8.15
N GLY A 210 -3.83 8.11 8.85
CA GLY A 210 -3.93 9.57 8.71
C GLY A 210 -3.72 10.30 10.02
#